data_7e4ef063a76c6f20f6f155680922c3f8
#
_entry.id   7e4ef063a76c6f20f6f155680922c3f8
#
_cell.length_a   1.000
_cell.length_b   1.000
_cell.length_c   1.000
_cell.angle_alpha   90.00
_cell.angle_beta   90.00
_cell.angle_gamma   90.00
#
_symmetry.space_group_name_H-M   'P 1'
#
loop_
_entity.id
_entity.type
_entity.pdbx_description
1 polymer ?
#
loop_
_entity_poly.entity_id
_entity_poly.type
_entity_poly.pdbx_seq_one_letter_code
_entity_poly.pdbx_strand_id
1 'polypeptide(L)'
;MHVTREPASFHGGKVTTLEASPAGVVLNATGSAIPLLTFRNFSLRCDKSDPKVSFQTPWNWDVIQGKKIAVITSNSYLRYQLIVGLAGLVPPVSGNFFGDCVISWPVAGEGGLDGRLRISHGLDFLSTVYNDCIEQSKVSLDEFWELLSGMEIYPNLIIKELSGSQKDFFFLALSVLFAFDFYLIPKTKYLMSKAAKPLRMLLLRQLEDKSLISTSTNNRFLREFCTDGLVLGSQGEILFSGGLSESLEWADRNLEQSKTSESDENLFEVDLKLTNLDASSDVNDDF
;
A
#
# COMPACT_ATOMS: atom_id res chain seq x y z
N MET A 1 -12.20 -7.98 1.49
CA MET A 1 -13.00 -8.40 0.32
C MET A 1 -12.55 -9.78 -0.09
N HIS A 2 -13.40 -10.80 0.14
CA HIS A 2 -13.15 -12.17 -0.30
C HIS A 2 -13.40 -12.26 -1.81
N VAL A 3 -12.37 -12.57 -2.57
CA VAL A 3 -12.53 -12.97 -3.97
C VAL A 3 -13.05 -14.41 -3.97
N THR A 4 -14.22 -14.62 -4.55
CA THR A 4 -14.91 -15.92 -4.67
C THR A 4 -14.00 -16.95 -5.39
N ARG A 5 -13.71 -18.06 -4.71
CA ARG A 5 -13.08 -19.26 -5.28
C ARG A 5 -14.10 -20.04 -6.10
N GLU A 6 -13.80 -20.33 -7.38
CA GLU A 6 -14.34 -21.49 -8.05
C GLU A 6 -13.52 -22.73 -7.65
N PRO A 7 -14.17 -23.90 -7.40
CA PRO A 7 -13.44 -25.09 -7.00
C PRO A 7 -12.79 -25.76 -8.22
N ALA A 8 -11.43 -25.66 -8.31
CA ALA A 8 -10.65 -26.47 -9.23
C ALA A 8 -10.55 -27.91 -8.73
N SER A 9 -10.94 -28.87 -9.57
CA SER A 9 -10.84 -30.32 -9.34
C SER A 9 -9.39 -30.76 -9.21
N PHE A 10 -9.02 -31.31 -8.03
CA PHE A 10 -7.72 -31.90 -7.75
C PHE A 10 -7.55 -33.23 -8.51
N HIS A 11 -6.59 -33.28 -9.42
CA HIS A 11 -5.95 -34.53 -9.83
C HIS A 11 -4.62 -34.64 -9.09
N GLY A 12 -4.42 -35.77 -8.40
CA GLY A 12 -3.30 -36.02 -7.50
C GLY A 12 -1.94 -35.93 -8.20
N GLY A 13 -1.16 -34.93 -7.81
CA GLY A 13 0.26 -34.78 -8.15
C GLY A 13 1.10 -34.87 -6.88
N LYS A 14 2.18 -35.64 -6.92
CA LYS A 14 3.15 -35.88 -5.83
C LYS A 14 3.58 -34.56 -5.17
N VAL A 15 3.45 -34.51 -3.85
CA VAL A 15 4.05 -33.45 -3.02
C VAL A 15 5.57 -33.60 -3.09
N THR A 16 6.22 -32.70 -3.79
CA THR A 16 7.69 -32.53 -3.77
C THR A 16 8.01 -31.49 -2.72
N THR A 17 8.83 -31.85 -1.74
CA THR A 17 9.34 -31.00 -0.68
C THR A 17 9.99 -29.74 -1.26
N LEU A 18 9.51 -28.55 -0.88
CA LEU A 18 10.05 -27.26 -1.25
C LEU A 18 11.31 -26.99 -0.41
N GLU A 19 12.47 -26.86 -1.03
CA GLU A 19 13.68 -26.36 -0.39
C GLU A 19 13.64 -24.83 -0.34
N ALA A 20 13.75 -24.27 0.87
CA ALA A 20 13.81 -22.82 1.06
C ALA A 20 15.17 -22.29 0.61
N SER A 21 15.19 -21.39 -0.36
CA SER A 21 16.37 -20.62 -0.75
C SER A 21 16.71 -19.56 0.33
N PRO A 22 17.99 -19.22 0.56
CA PRO A 22 18.41 -18.30 1.66
C PRO A 22 17.91 -16.85 1.55
N ALA A 23 17.12 -16.54 0.55
CA ALA A 23 16.52 -15.21 0.33
C ALA A 23 14.99 -15.16 0.48
N GLY A 24 14.35 -16.18 1.04
CA GLY A 24 12.88 -16.16 1.24
C GLY A 24 12.04 -16.24 -0.05
N VAL A 25 12.65 -16.48 -1.22
CA VAL A 25 11.94 -16.58 -2.49
C VAL A 25 11.38 -17.98 -2.64
N VAL A 26 10.07 -18.10 -2.74
CA VAL A 26 9.40 -19.38 -3.04
C VAL A 26 9.59 -19.69 -4.53
N LEU A 27 10.19 -20.86 -4.83
CA LEU A 27 10.41 -21.32 -6.18
C LEU A 27 9.34 -22.35 -6.57
N ASN A 28 8.89 -22.31 -7.82
CA ASN A 28 8.04 -23.36 -8.38
C ASN A 28 8.87 -24.63 -8.68
N ALA A 29 8.19 -25.71 -9.10
CA ALA A 29 8.81 -27.00 -9.46
C ALA A 29 9.87 -26.89 -10.59
N THR A 30 9.94 -25.77 -11.30
CA THR A 30 10.91 -25.48 -12.37
C THR A 30 12.03 -24.56 -11.94
N GLY A 31 12.09 -24.18 -10.64
CA GLY A 31 13.11 -23.26 -10.10
C GLY A 31 12.87 -21.79 -10.41
N SER A 32 11.71 -21.44 -10.95
CA SER A 32 11.33 -20.02 -11.17
C SER A 32 10.63 -19.46 -9.94
N ALA A 33 10.89 -18.17 -9.62
CA ALA A 33 10.22 -17.49 -8.53
C ALA A 33 8.71 -17.41 -8.78
N ILE A 34 7.92 -17.71 -7.74
CA ILE A 34 6.47 -17.59 -7.82
C ILE A 34 6.12 -16.10 -7.68
N PRO A 35 5.33 -15.54 -8.61
CA PRO A 35 4.93 -14.15 -8.50
C PRO A 35 3.98 -13.92 -7.31
N LEU A 36 4.22 -12.87 -6.55
CA LEU A 36 3.34 -12.41 -5.48
C LEU A 36 2.07 -11.74 -6.03
N LEU A 37 2.27 -10.90 -7.06
CA LEU A 37 1.20 -10.24 -7.81
C LEU A 37 1.46 -10.36 -9.30
N THR A 38 0.41 -10.61 -10.06
CA THR A 38 0.43 -10.72 -11.52
C THR A 38 -0.55 -9.72 -12.12
N PHE A 39 -0.06 -8.84 -12.98
CA PHE A 39 -0.86 -7.89 -13.75
C PHE A 39 -1.16 -8.45 -15.14
N ARG A 40 -2.43 -8.38 -15.59
CA ARG A 40 -2.86 -8.82 -16.94
C ARG A 40 -3.76 -7.75 -17.55
N ASN A 41 -3.25 -7.12 -18.61
CA ASN A 41 -3.89 -6.02 -19.34
C ASN A 41 -4.38 -4.90 -18.40
N PHE A 42 -3.68 -4.72 -17.26
CA PHE A 42 -4.07 -3.81 -16.20
C PHE A 42 -3.82 -2.37 -16.63
N SER A 43 -4.86 -1.54 -16.50
CA SER A 43 -4.81 -0.12 -16.83
C SER A 43 -5.62 0.68 -15.83
N LEU A 44 -5.10 1.87 -15.48
CA LEU A 44 -5.75 2.86 -14.62
C LEU A 44 -5.93 4.16 -15.36
N ARG A 45 -6.74 5.06 -14.81
CA ARG A 45 -6.88 6.43 -15.31
C ARG A 45 -5.61 7.22 -15.05
N CYS A 46 -5.24 8.08 -16.00
CA CYS A 46 -4.02 8.90 -15.90
C CYS A 46 -4.32 10.39 -15.79
N ASP A 47 -5.56 10.81 -16.06
CA ASP A 47 -5.98 12.20 -16.02
C ASP A 47 -7.25 12.34 -15.17
N LYS A 48 -7.26 13.35 -14.27
CA LYS A 48 -8.42 13.68 -13.44
C LYS A 48 -9.53 14.36 -14.25
N SER A 49 -9.14 15.17 -15.23
CA SER A 49 -10.04 15.99 -16.03
C SER A 49 -10.67 15.20 -17.19
N ASP A 50 -9.94 14.22 -17.73
CA ASP A 50 -10.44 13.35 -18.80
C ASP A 50 -10.45 11.87 -18.36
N PRO A 51 -11.62 11.34 -18.00
CA PRO A 51 -11.75 9.95 -17.56
C PRO A 51 -11.45 8.91 -18.67
N LYS A 52 -11.31 9.33 -19.92
CA LYS A 52 -10.96 8.47 -21.05
C LYS A 52 -9.46 8.23 -21.17
N VAL A 53 -8.64 9.09 -20.55
CA VAL A 53 -7.19 8.94 -20.57
C VAL A 53 -6.79 7.88 -19.55
N SER A 54 -6.31 6.76 -20.06
CA SER A 54 -5.82 5.62 -19.30
C SER A 54 -4.41 5.23 -19.76
N PHE A 55 -3.83 4.18 -19.19
CA PHE A 55 -2.51 3.70 -19.60
C PHE A 55 -2.42 3.52 -21.11
N GLN A 56 -1.42 4.14 -21.71
CA GLN A 56 -1.14 3.99 -23.13
C GLN A 56 -0.79 2.52 -23.47
N THR A 57 -0.05 1.87 -22.59
CA THR A 57 0.28 0.45 -22.68
C THR A 57 -0.17 -0.24 -21.38
N PRO A 58 -1.19 -1.10 -21.43
CA PRO A 58 -1.63 -1.87 -20.28
C PRO A 58 -0.52 -2.73 -19.69
N TRP A 59 -0.47 -2.82 -18.37
CA TRP A 59 0.56 -3.60 -17.69
C TRP A 59 0.33 -5.10 -17.81
N ASN A 60 1.41 -5.80 -18.14
CA ASN A 60 1.49 -7.27 -18.21
C ASN A 60 2.83 -7.70 -17.62
N TRP A 61 2.92 -7.71 -16.29
CA TRP A 61 4.15 -8.09 -15.59
C TRP A 61 3.84 -8.69 -14.22
N ASP A 62 4.86 -9.32 -13.62
CA ASP A 62 4.75 -10.01 -12.35
C ASP A 62 5.63 -9.35 -11.30
N VAL A 63 5.10 -9.19 -10.09
CA VAL A 63 5.86 -8.76 -8.90
C VAL A 63 6.25 -9.98 -8.10
N ILE A 64 7.53 -10.20 -7.91
CA ILE A 64 8.08 -11.29 -7.11
C ILE A 64 8.12 -10.88 -5.64
N GLN A 65 7.94 -11.82 -4.73
CA GLN A 65 8.05 -11.60 -3.29
C GLN A 65 9.39 -10.94 -2.90
N GLY A 66 9.35 -10.05 -1.92
CA GLY A 66 10.51 -9.30 -1.42
C GLY A 66 10.88 -8.06 -2.24
N LYS A 67 10.21 -7.81 -3.38
CA LYS A 67 10.44 -6.59 -4.17
C LYS A 67 9.91 -5.35 -3.47
N LYS A 68 10.78 -4.31 -3.39
CA LYS A 68 10.50 -3.03 -2.77
C LYS A 68 10.62 -1.93 -3.80
N ILE A 69 9.49 -1.62 -4.46
CA ILE A 69 9.43 -0.84 -5.69
C ILE A 69 9.08 0.62 -5.41
N ALA A 70 9.94 1.53 -5.84
CA ALA A 70 9.65 2.96 -5.94
C ALA A 70 9.03 3.27 -7.31
N VAL A 71 7.82 3.80 -7.35
CA VAL A 71 7.23 4.33 -8.58
C VAL A 71 7.58 5.80 -8.70
N ILE A 72 8.26 6.14 -9.78
CA ILE A 72 8.76 7.48 -10.08
C ILE A 72 8.02 8.00 -11.30
N THR A 73 7.24 9.05 -11.14
CA THR A 73 6.50 9.72 -12.23
C THR A 73 6.25 11.18 -11.89
N SER A 74 6.20 12.04 -12.91
CA SER A 74 5.80 13.43 -12.74
C SER A 74 4.28 13.61 -12.57
N ASN A 75 3.46 12.61 -12.96
CA ASN A 75 2.02 12.66 -12.86
C ASN A 75 1.53 12.33 -11.43
N SER A 76 1.09 13.37 -10.69
CA SER A 76 0.59 13.23 -9.32
C SER A 76 -0.70 12.43 -9.23
N TYR A 77 -1.61 12.62 -10.21
CA TYR A 77 -2.86 11.87 -10.27
C TYR A 77 -2.62 10.37 -10.51
N LEU A 78 -1.65 10.02 -11.34
CA LEU A 78 -1.26 8.63 -11.57
C LEU A 78 -0.70 7.98 -10.29
N ARG A 79 0.12 8.72 -9.51
CA ARG A 79 0.59 8.23 -8.20
C ARG A 79 -0.57 7.86 -7.28
N TYR A 80 -1.58 8.73 -7.21
CA TYR A 80 -2.80 8.48 -6.43
C TYR A 80 -3.55 7.27 -6.98
N GLN A 81 -3.86 7.23 -8.29
CA GLN A 81 -4.61 6.14 -8.92
C GLN A 81 -3.97 4.77 -8.72
N LEU A 82 -2.64 4.69 -8.74
CA LEU A 82 -1.91 3.43 -8.48
C LEU A 82 -2.19 2.90 -7.07
N ILE A 83 -2.10 3.75 -6.07
CA ILE A 83 -2.33 3.34 -4.68
C ILE A 83 -3.78 2.92 -4.45
N VAL A 84 -4.75 3.75 -4.86
CA VAL A 84 -6.17 3.44 -4.64
C VAL A 84 -6.66 2.28 -5.52
N GLY A 85 -6.12 2.13 -6.72
CA GLY A 85 -6.40 1.00 -7.61
C GLY A 85 -5.87 -0.32 -7.04
N LEU A 86 -4.63 -0.35 -6.55
CA LEU A 86 -4.04 -1.52 -5.92
C LEU A 86 -4.69 -1.84 -4.56
N ALA A 87 -5.17 -0.83 -3.84
CA ALA A 87 -5.96 -1.03 -2.63
C ALA A 87 -7.39 -1.54 -2.90
N GLY A 88 -7.81 -1.64 -4.19
CA GLY A 88 -9.15 -2.04 -4.57
C GLY A 88 -10.24 -0.99 -4.27
N LEU A 89 -9.85 0.25 -4.01
CA LEU A 89 -10.77 1.37 -3.72
C LEU A 89 -11.40 1.94 -5.01
N VAL A 90 -10.70 1.80 -6.13
CA VAL A 90 -11.22 2.13 -7.46
C VAL A 90 -11.00 0.96 -8.41
N PRO A 91 -11.94 0.68 -9.32
CA PRO A 91 -11.77 -0.39 -10.31
C PRO A 91 -10.76 0.03 -11.37
N PRO A 92 -10.00 -0.91 -11.94
CA PRO A 92 -9.17 -0.65 -13.12
C PRO A 92 -10.05 -0.29 -14.34
N VAL A 93 -9.49 0.47 -15.29
CA VAL A 93 -10.16 0.78 -16.57
C VAL A 93 -10.23 -0.47 -17.44
N SER A 94 -9.18 -1.29 -17.41
CA SER A 94 -9.14 -2.60 -18.08
C SER A 94 -8.26 -3.57 -17.32
N GLY A 95 -8.44 -4.86 -17.61
CA GLY A 95 -7.67 -5.95 -17.03
C GLY A 95 -7.83 -6.09 -15.52
N ASN A 96 -6.95 -6.86 -14.92
CA ASN A 96 -6.94 -7.14 -13.50
C ASN A 96 -5.52 -7.37 -12.99
N PHE A 97 -5.37 -7.37 -11.67
CA PHE A 97 -4.23 -7.99 -11.00
C PHE A 97 -4.74 -9.08 -10.04
N PHE A 98 -3.93 -10.08 -9.81
CA PHE A 98 -4.26 -11.21 -8.93
C PHE A 98 -2.98 -11.75 -8.29
N GLY A 99 -3.13 -12.38 -7.14
CA GLY A 99 -2.05 -13.01 -6.39
C GLY A 99 -2.62 -13.65 -5.13
N ASP A 100 -1.87 -14.57 -4.53
CA ASP A 100 -2.22 -15.19 -3.26
C ASP A 100 -1.50 -14.46 -2.13
N CYS A 101 -1.88 -13.18 -1.93
CA CYS A 101 -1.28 -12.30 -0.93
C CYS A 101 -2.29 -11.33 -0.35
N VAL A 102 -2.03 -10.91 0.88
CA VAL A 102 -2.79 -9.86 1.53
C VAL A 102 -2.14 -8.50 1.26
N ILE A 103 -2.86 -7.65 0.53
CA ILE A 103 -2.43 -6.29 0.22
C ILE A 103 -2.90 -5.37 1.34
N SER A 104 -2.02 -4.48 1.82
CA SER A 104 -2.38 -3.49 2.83
C SER A 104 -3.38 -2.47 2.29
N TRP A 105 -4.16 -1.84 3.17
CA TRP A 105 -4.67 -0.51 2.86
C TRP A 105 -3.50 0.47 2.68
N PRO A 106 -3.71 1.65 2.08
CA PRO A 106 -2.66 2.67 1.99
C PRO A 106 -2.09 2.99 3.38
N VAL A 107 -0.78 2.81 3.55
CA VAL A 107 -0.10 3.01 4.85
C VAL A 107 -0.39 4.41 5.39
N ALA A 108 -0.72 4.51 6.68
CA ALA A 108 -1.24 5.69 7.38
C ALA A 108 -2.64 6.14 6.92
N GLY A 109 -3.34 5.36 6.10
CA GLY A 109 -4.76 5.55 5.80
C GLY A 109 -5.65 4.98 6.92
N GLU A 110 -6.92 5.35 6.90
CA GLU A 110 -7.89 5.02 7.97
C GLU A 110 -8.26 3.52 8.05
N GLY A 111 -7.84 2.69 7.08
CA GLY A 111 -8.09 1.24 7.10
C GLY A 111 -9.57 0.86 7.08
N GLY A 112 -10.47 1.77 6.67
CA GLY A 112 -11.91 1.57 6.69
C GLY A 112 -12.56 1.72 8.07
N LEU A 113 -11.85 2.26 9.06
CA LEU A 113 -12.38 2.50 10.40
C LEU A 113 -13.29 3.74 10.42
N ASP A 114 -14.47 3.60 11.05
CA ASP A 114 -15.34 4.73 11.35
C ASP A 114 -14.75 5.55 12.50
N GLY A 115 -14.61 6.86 12.29
CA GLY A 115 -14.09 7.78 13.31
C GLY A 115 -14.88 7.82 14.62
N ARG A 116 -16.12 7.30 14.66
CA ARG A 116 -16.96 7.21 15.88
C ARG A 116 -16.60 6.01 16.76
N LEU A 117 -15.79 5.09 16.27
CA LEU A 117 -15.33 3.94 17.05
C LEU A 117 -14.34 4.37 18.14
N ARG A 118 -14.33 3.61 19.23
CA ARG A 118 -13.21 3.63 20.17
C ARG A 118 -12.02 2.92 19.53
N ILE A 119 -10.81 3.34 19.88
CA ILE A 119 -9.58 2.76 19.38
C ILE A 119 -9.53 1.25 19.60
N SER A 120 -9.90 0.77 20.82
CA SER A 120 -9.97 -0.67 21.10
C SER A 120 -10.92 -1.41 20.16
N HIS A 121 -12.12 -0.89 19.94
CA HIS A 121 -13.10 -1.52 19.05
C HIS A 121 -12.64 -1.53 17.59
N GLY A 122 -11.97 -0.46 17.14
CA GLY A 122 -11.37 -0.40 15.80
C GLY A 122 -10.27 -1.44 15.63
N LEU A 123 -9.41 -1.60 16.65
CA LEU A 123 -8.36 -2.62 16.66
C LEU A 123 -8.93 -4.04 16.68
N ASP A 124 -9.92 -4.31 17.54
CA ASP A 124 -10.60 -5.63 17.62
C ASP A 124 -11.23 -6.00 16.28
N PHE A 125 -11.88 -5.04 15.62
CA PHE A 125 -12.46 -5.23 14.29
C PHE A 125 -11.40 -5.60 13.26
N LEU A 126 -10.33 -4.80 13.15
CA LEU A 126 -9.25 -5.07 12.19
C LEU A 126 -8.52 -6.38 12.51
N SER A 127 -8.29 -6.69 13.78
CA SER A 127 -7.69 -7.96 14.20
C SER A 127 -8.53 -9.17 13.83
N THR A 128 -9.86 -9.03 13.82
CA THR A 128 -10.78 -10.07 13.36
C THR A 128 -10.73 -10.23 11.84
N VAL A 129 -10.71 -9.12 11.10
CA VAL A 129 -10.69 -9.14 9.62
C VAL A 129 -9.34 -9.63 9.07
N TYR A 130 -8.24 -9.24 9.73
CA TYR A 130 -6.86 -9.52 9.33
C TYR A 130 -6.13 -10.40 10.36
N ASN A 131 -6.82 -11.45 10.86
CA ASN A 131 -6.29 -12.31 11.92
C ASN A 131 -4.90 -12.88 11.59
N ASP A 132 -4.73 -13.42 10.40
CA ASP A 132 -3.45 -13.99 9.97
C ASP A 132 -2.33 -12.94 9.92
N CYS A 133 -2.66 -11.69 9.58
CA CYS A 133 -1.68 -10.60 9.53
C CYS A 133 -1.24 -10.17 10.94
N ILE A 134 -2.13 -10.22 11.93
CA ILE A 134 -1.74 -9.87 13.31
C ILE A 134 -0.98 -11.01 13.97
N GLU A 135 -1.34 -12.26 13.72
CA GLU A 135 -0.62 -13.44 14.23
C GLU A 135 0.82 -13.54 13.69
N GLN A 136 1.03 -13.13 12.43
CA GLN A 136 2.35 -13.13 11.78
C GLN A 136 3.15 -11.85 12.04
N SER A 137 2.59 -10.90 12.79
CA SER A 137 3.24 -9.62 13.04
C SER A 137 4.55 -9.76 13.82
N LYS A 138 5.58 -9.05 13.36
CA LYS A 138 6.84 -8.87 14.11
C LYS A 138 6.72 -7.79 15.18
N VAL A 139 5.56 -7.13 15.29
CA VAL A 139 5.25 -6.08 16.28
C VAL A 139 4.22 -6.64 17.25
N SER A 140 4.56 -6.69 18.53
CA SER A 140 3.62 -7.16 19.55
C SER A 140 2.56 -6.10 19.88
N LEU A 141 1.41 -6.56 20.42
CA LEU A 141 0.38 -5.65 20.91
C LEU A 141 0.89 -4.77 22.06
N ASP A 142 1.80 -5.27 22.88
CA ASP A 142 2.40 -4.50 23.98
C ASP A 142 3.25 -3.35 23.44
N GLU A 143 4.13 -3.61 22.44
CA GLU A 143 4.91 -2.57 21.75
C GLU A 143 3.98 -1.53 21.09
N PHE A 144 2.89 -1.97 20.47
CA PHE A 144 1.90 -1.10 19.87
C PHE A 144 1.26 -0.17 20.90
N TRP A 145 0.78 -0.70 22.02
CA TRP A 145 0.16 0.10 23.08
C TRP A 145 1.15 1.02 23.80
N GLU A 146 2.39 0.59 24.00
CA GLU A 146 3.46 1.43 24.53
C GLU A 146 3.69 2.66 23.65
N LEU A 147 3.79 2.46 22.34
CA LEU A 147 3.95 3.56 21.39
C LEU A 147 2.78 4.52 21.39
N LEU A 148 1.54 4.02 21.41
CA LEU A 148 0.35 4.85 21.45
C LEU A 148 0.26 5.64 22.74
N SER A 149 0.57 5.03 23.90
CA SER A 149 0.57 5.70 25.19
C SER A 149 1.57 6.86 25.26
N GLY A 150 2.72 6.73 24.58
CA GLY A 150 3.71 7.81 24.44
C GLY A 150 3.19 9.04 23.67
N MET A 151 2.09 8.90 22.94
CA MET A 151 1.37 9.96 22.24
C MET A 151 0.03 10.32 22.91
N GLU A 152 -0.17 9.86 24.16
CA GLU A 152 -1.42 10.05 24.93
C GLU A 152 -2.65 9.46 24.21
N ILE A 153 -2.46 8.38 23.46
CA ILE A 153 -3.51 7.67 22.75
C ILE A 153 -3.86 6.42 23.53
N TYR A 154 -5.09 6.35 24.06
CA TYR A 154 -5.55 5.28 24.95
C TYR A 154 -6.72 4.49 24.32
N PRO A 155 -6.93 3.21 24.71
CA PRO A 155 -7.94 2.32 24.11
C PRO A 155 -9.36 2.84 24.12
N ASN A 156 -9.73 3.66 25.11
CA ASN A 156 -11.08 4.17 25.31
C ASN A 156 -11.37 5.48 24.53
N LEU A 157 -10.36 6.11 23.93
CA LEU A 157 -10.55 7.32 23.14
C LEU A 157 -11.32 7.02 21.85
N ILE A 158 -12.07 8.01 21.39
CA ILE A 158 -12.81 7.95 20.13
C ILE A 158 -11.91 8.50 19.01
N ILE A 159 -11.80 7.78 17.89
CA ILE A 159 -10.87 8.10 16.80
C ILE A 159 -11.05 9.53 16.28
N LYS A 160 -12.30 10.02 16.15
CA LYS A 160 -12.57 11.38 15.67
C LYS A 160 -12.09 12.49 16.62
N GLU A 161 -11.94 12.16 17.93
CA GLU A 161 -11.52 13.10 18.96
C GLU A 161 -10.00 13.26 19.05
N LEU A 162 -9.24 12.39 18.38
CA LEU A 162 -7.80 12.52 18.28
C LEU A 162 -7.43 13.81 17.54
N SER A 163 -6.38 14.48 18.00
CA SER A 163 -5.75 15.59 17.25
C SER A 163 -5.19 15.09 15.91
N GLY A 164 -4.92 16.00 14.97
CA GLY A 164 -4.37 15.62 13.66
C GLY A 164 -3.09 14.79 13.76
N SER A 165 -2.14 15.21 14.62
CA SER A 165 -0.88 14.47 14.84
C SER A 165 -1.10 13.10 15.50
N GLN A 166 -2.06 12.99 16.42
CA GLN A 166 -2.43 11.71 17.02
C GLN A 166 -3.08 10.77 16.01
N LYS A 167 -3.94 11.29 15.11
CA LYS A 167 -4.53 10.49 14.01
C LYS A 167 -3.47 9.96 13.07
N ASP A 168 -2.56 10.83 12.61
CA ASP A 168 -1.46 10.44 11.72
C ASP A 168 -0.60 9.34 12.37
N PHE A 169 -0.30 9.49 13.68
CA PHE A 169 0.46 8.49 14.42
C PHE A 169 -0.31 7.18 14.56
N PHE A 170 -1.58 7.24 14.96
CA PHE A 170 -2.43 6.08 15.17
C PHE A 170 -2.61 5.24 13.91
N PHE A 171 -2.98 5.87 12.79
CA PHE A 171 -3.18 5.14 11.53
C PHE A 171 -1.87 4.60 10.95
N LEU A 172 -0.76 5.29 11.17
CA LEU A 172 0.55 4.73 10.83
C LEU A 172 0.89 3.53 11.71
N ALA A 173 0.67 3.62 13.04
CA ALA A 173 0.90 2.53 13.97
C ALA A 173 0.05 1.29 13.63
N LEU A 174 -1.23 1.49 13.28
CA LEU A 174 -2.08 0.41 12.78
C LEU A 174 -1.50 -0.26 11.54
N SER A 175 -1.05 0.53 10.55
CA SER A 175 -0.47 -0.03 9.32
C SER A 175 0.83 -0.80 9.58
N VAL A 176 1.55 -0.47 10.65
CA VAL A 176 2.79 -1.17 11.07
C VAL A 176 2.49 -2.42 11.89
N LEU A 177 1.38 -2.44 12.62
CA LEU A 177 0.99 -3.57 13.46
C LEU A 177 0.67 -4.83 12.64
N PHE A 178 0.05 -4.70 11.47
CA PHE A 178 -0.38 -5.84 10.66
C PHE A 178 0.69 -6.27 9.65
N ALA A 179 1.03 -7.58 9.60
CA ALA A 179 2.01 -8.16 8.69
C ALA A 179 1.40 -8.47 7.32
N PHE A 180 1.17 -7.45 6.50
CA PHE A 180 0.73 -7.65 5.11
C PHE A 180 1.85 -8.26 4.25
N ASP A 181 1.48 -8.93 3.15
CA ASP A 181 2.45 -9.46 2.21
C ASP A 181 2.94 -8.39 1.23
N PHE A 182 2.06 -7.43 0.91
CA PHE A 182 2.34 -6.33 0.00
C PHE A 182 1.86 -5.00 0.57
N TYR A 183 2.79 -4.09 0.83
CA TYR A 183 2.49 -2.78 1.40
C TYR A 183 2.33 -1.70 0.34
N LEU A 184 1.29 -0.88 0.49
CA LEU A 184 1.02 0.29 -0.34
C LEU A 184 1.42 1.55 0.43
N ILE A 185 2.50 2.23 0.03
CA ILE A 185 3.01 3.41 0.75
C ILE A 185 2.90 4.67 -0.10
N PRO A 186 1.79 5.42 0.02
CA PRO A 186 1.55 6.61 -0.81
C PRO A 186 2.33 7.84 -0.33
N LYS A 187 2.39 8.05 0.99
CA LYS A 187 2.86 9.27 1.62
C LYS A 187 3.87 8.98 2.72
N THR A 188 4.91 9.79 2.80
CA THR A 188 6.01 9.53 3.72
C THR A 188 6.41 10.72 4.59
N LYS A 189 5.78 11.89 4.42
CA LYS A 189 6.15 13.10 5.16
C LYS A 189 6.15 12.87 6.67
N TYR A 190 5.05 12.32 7.22
CA TYR A 190 4.96 12.02 8.64
C TYR A 190 5.92 10.91 9.08
N LEU A 191 6.01 9.82 8.30
CA LEU A 191 6.89 8.68 8.58
C LEU A 191 8.38 9.08 8.69
N MET A 192 8.78 10.13 7.96
CA MET A 192 10.15 10.69 8.02
C MET A 192 10.35 11.71 9.14
N SER A 193 9.32 12.04 9.91
CA SER A 193 9.43 12.93 11.07
C SER A 193 10.22 12.31 12.22
N LYS A 194 10.69 13.15 13.15
CA LYS A 194 11.38 12.67 14.36
C LYS A 194 10.43 11.87 15.27
N ALA A 195 9.18 12.31 15.38
CA ALA A 195 8.15 11.64 16.19
C ALA A 195 7.84 10.23 15.70
N ALA A 196 7.85 10.01 14.38
CA ALA A 196 7.58 8.70 13.79
C ALA A 196 8.81 7.76 13.75
N LYS A 197 9.98 8.16 14.27
CA LYS A 197 11.19 7.32 14.25
C LYS A 197 10.97 5.91 14.82
N PRO A 198 10.30 5.73 15.99
CA PRO A 198 10.03 4.39 16.51
C PRO A 198 9.18 3.55 15.55
N LEU A 199 8.09 4.12 15.02
CA LEU A 199 7.23 3.44 14.03
C LEU A 199 7.97 3.08 12.74
N ARG A 200 8.88 3.98 12.28
CA ARG A 200 9.71 3.70 11.12
C ARG A 200 10.63 2.49 11.32
N MET A 201 11.23 2.35 12.49
CA MET A 201 12.07 1.20 12.83
C MET A 201 11.26 -0.10 12.87
N LEU A 202 10.04 -0.04 13.42
CA LEU A 202 9.13 -1.19 13.43
C LEU A 202 8.67 -1.55 12.01
N LEU A 203 8.36 -0.55 11.18
CA LEU A 203 7.98 -0.79 9.79
C LEU A 203 9.12 -1.45 9.01
N LEU A 204 10.37 -1.01 9.18
CA LEU A 204 11.54 -1.64 8.56
C LEU A 204 11.66 -3.11 8.99
N ARG A 205 11.49 -3.41 10.28
CA ARG A 205 11.48 -4.79 10.81
C ARG A 205 10.36 -5.63 10.18
N GLN A 206 9.17 -5.05 10.04
CA GLN A 206 8.02 -5.72 9.42
C GLN A 206 8.24 -6.01 7.94
N LEU A 207 8.95 -5.11 7.24
CA LEU A 207 9.20 -5.18 5.80
C LEU A 207 10.38 -6.07 5.38
N GLU A 208 11.11 -6.71 6.30
CA GLU A 208 12.33 -7.47 5.96
C GLU A 208 12.11 -8.46 4.81
N ASP A 209 11.05 -9.27 4.90
CA ASP A 209 10.67 -10.34 3.96
C ASP A 209 9.41 -10.01 3.14
N LYS A 210 8.87 -8.83 3.31
CA LYS A 210 7.64 -8.36 2.64
C LYS A 210 7.95 -7.52 1.40
N SER A 211 6.93 -7.37 0.58
CA SER A 211 7.02 -6.53 -0.62
C SER A 211 6.34 -5.18 -0.40
N LEU A 212 6.75 -4.19 -1.14
CA LEU A 212 6.07 -2.90 -1.13
C LEU A 212 6.10 -2.22 -2.51
N ILE A 213 5.12 -1.36 -2.71
CA ILE A 213 5.14 -0.32 -3.73
C ILE A 213 4.97 1.04 -3.06
N SER A 214 5.81 2.01 -3.44
CA SER A 214 5.70 3.37 -2.95
C SER A 214 5.65 4.37 -4.09
N THR A 215 4.74 5.33 -3.97
CA THR A 215 4.63 6.47 -4.89
C THR A 215 5.13 7.77 -4.26
N SER A 216 5.98 7.66 -3.22
CA SER A 216 6.60 8.80 -2.55
C SER A 216 7.53 9.57 -3.47
N THR A 217 7.56 10.90 -3.29
CA THR A 217 8.54 11.79 -3.93
C THR A 217 9.76 12.09 -3.03
N ASN A 218 9.80 11.54 -1.82
CA ASN A 218 10.87 11.75 -0.87
C ASN A 218 12.04 10.80 -1.13
N ASN A 219 13.10 11.29 -1.78
CA ASN A 219 14.27 10.48 -2.13
C ASN A 219 14.95 9.82 -0.92
N ARG A 220 14.92 10.47 0.26
CA ARG A 220 15.49 9.86 1.47
C ARG A 220 14.69 8.63 1.89
N PHE A 221 13.36 8.72 1.86
CA PHE A 221 12.48 7.59 2.12
C PHE A 221 12.71 6.47 1.10
N LEU A 222 12.72 6.81 -0.20
CA LEU A 222 12.91 5.80 -1.25
C LEU A 222 14.22 5.03 -1.06
N ARG A 223 15.32 5.72 -0.74
CA ARG A 223 16.61 5.08 -0.48
C ARG A 223 16.65 4.22 0.78
N GLU A 224 15.81 4.51 1.78
CA GLU A 224 15.72 3.74 3.03
C GLU A 224 14.83 2.49 2.87
N PHE A 225 13.78 2.56 2.04
CA PHE A 225 12.73 1.54 1.97
C PHE A 225 12.67 0.77 0.65
N CYS A 226 13.17 1.30 -0.45
CA CYS A 226 13.06 0.69 -1.76
C CYS A 226 14.41 0.22 -2.29
N THR A 227 14.38 -0.87 -3.06
CA THR A 227 15.55 -1.45 -3.74
C THR A 227 15.47 -1.30 -5.25
N ASP A 228 14.27 -1.29 -5.77
CA ASP A 228 13.96 -1.25 -7.20
C ASP A 228 13.20 0.04 -7.53
N GLY A 229 13.34 0.51 -8.77
CA GLY A 229 12.62 1.66 -9.29
C GLY A 229 11.87 1.32 -10.56
N LEU A 230 10.67 1.88 -10.70
CA LEU A 230 9.81 1.81 -11.86
C LEU A 230 9.48 3.25 -12.29
N VAL A 231 10.04 3.67 -13.41
CA VAL A 231 9.81 5.02 -13.96
C VAL A 231 8.66 4.96 -14.95
N LEU A 232 7.64 5.76 -14.68
CA LEU A 232 6.45 5.86 -15.51
C LEU A 232 6.35 7.21 -16.19
N GLY A 233 5.93 7.20 -17.44
CA GLY A 233 5.50 8.39 -18.15
C GLY A 233 4.13 8.89 -17.68
N SER A 234 3.68 9.98 -18.25
CA SER A 234 2.43 10.66 -17.87
C SER A 234 1.17 9.82 -18.11
N GLN A 235 1.23 8.86 -19.02
CA GLN A 235 0.13 7.94 -19.36
C GLN A 235 0.38 6.51 -18.88
N GLY A 236 1.22 6.33 -17.84
CA GLY A 236 1.42 5.03 -17.18
C GLY A 236 2.29 4.04 -17.95
N GLU A 237 2.87 4.45 -19.09
CA GLU A 237 3.86 3.66 -19.82
C GLU A 237 5.12 3.46 -18.98
N ILE A 238 5.67 2.25 -18.98
CA ILE A 238 6.93 1.94 -18.30
C ILE A 238 8.08 2.43 -19.17
N LEU A 239 8.74 3.51 -18.73
CA LEU A 239 9.87 4.10 -19.44
C LEU A 239 11.21 3.47 -19.02
N PHE A 240 11.34 3.10 -17.75
CA PHE A 240 12.52 2.44 -17.23
C PHE A 240 12.16 1.57 -16.02
N SER A 241 12.85 0.45 -15.85
CA SER A 241 12.75 -0.41 -14.67
C SER A 241 14.13 -0.97 -14.34
N GLY A 242 14.57 -0.85 -13.08
CA GLY A 242 15.89 -1.30 -12.67
C GLY A 242 16.15 -1.07 -11.18
N GLY A 243 17.42 -1.05 -10.78
CA GLY A 243 17.80 -0.67 -9.43
C GLY A 243 17.35 0.76 -9.09
N LEU A 244 17.06 1.02 -7.81
CA LEU A 244 16.53 2.33 -7.39
C LEU A 244 17.44 3.50 -7.82
N SER A 245 18.76 3.40 -7.62
CA SER A 245 19.69 4.48 -7.95
C SER A 245 19.69 4.79 -9.45
N GLU A 246 19.72 3.75 -10.29
CA GLU A 246 19.66 3.88 -11.75
C GLU A 246 18.34 4.51 -12.21
N SER A 247 17.24 4.10 -11.59
CA SER A 247 15.89 4.63 -11.89
C SER A 247 15.76 6.10 -11.52
N LEU A 248 16.30 6.51 -10.36
CA LEU A 248 16.32 7.93 -9.96
C LEU A 248 17.17 8.77 -10.91
N GLU A 249 18.37 8.30 -11.27
CA GLU A 249 19.22 9.01 -12.23
C GLU A 249 18.60 9.10 -13.62
N TRP A 250 17.92 8.03 -14.06
CA TRP A 250 17.22 8.04 -15.34
C TRP A 250 16.07 9.06 -15.33
N ALA A 251 15.29 9.08 -14.26
CA ALA A 251 14.18 10.02 -14.08
C ALA A 251 14.66 11.48 -14.06
N ASP A 252 15.73 11.77 -13.31
CA ASP A 252 16.31 13.12 -13.23
C ASP A 252 16.79 13.65 -14.59
N ARG A 253 17.22 12.77 -15.50
CA ARG A 253 17.68 13.16 -16.83
C ARG A 253 16.58 13.27 -17.88
N ASN A 254 15.51 12.47 -17.75
CA ASN A 254 14.55 12.25 -18.84
C ASN A 254 13.11 12.67 -18.51
N LEU A 255 12.72 12.72 -17.23
CA LEU A 255 11.43 13.26 -16.87
C LEU A 255 11.49 14.79 -16.78
N GLU A 256 10.58 15.46 -17.46
CA GLU A 256 10.40 16.90 -17.25
C GLU A 256 10.07 17.13 -15.77
N GLN A 257 10.86 17.98 -15.10
CA GLN A 257 10.58 18.38 -13.73
C GLN A 257 9.27 19.17 -13.70
N SER A 258 8.15 18.47 -13.48
CA SER A 258 6.94 19.19 -13.08
C SER A 258 7.26 19.85 -11.74
N LYS A 259 7.15 21.18 -11.68
CA LYS A 259 7.20 21.91 -10.40
C LYS A 259 6.07 21.35 -9.55
N THR A 260 6.40 20.43 -8.65
CA THR A 260 5.48 19.90 -7.64
C THR A 260 5.02 21.08 -6.80
N SER A 261 3.83 21.59 -7.08
CA SER A 261 3.20 22.56 -6.19
C SER A 261 2.82 21.84 -4.89
N GLU A 262 2.98 22.48 -3.75
CA GLU A 262 2.54 21.94 -2.45
C GLU A 262 1.05 21.53 -2.44
N SER A 263 0.26 22.03 -3.42
CA SER A 263 -1.14 21.64 -3.65
C SER A 263 -1.33 20.18 -4.04
N ASP A 264 -0.35 19.54 -4.68
CA ASP A 264 -0.46 18.14 -5.12
C ASP A 264 -0.29 17.14 -3.96
N GLU A 265 0.40 17.55 -2.88
CA GLU A 265 0.53 16.72 -1.69
C GLU A 265 -0.80 16.58 -0.91
N ASN A 266 -1.73 17.53 -1.07
CA ASN A 266 -3.03 17.53 -0.39
C ASN A 266 -4.10 16.67 -1.11
N LEU A 267 -3.88 16.24 -2.35
CA LEU A 267 -4.81 15.37 -3.08
C LEU A 267 -5.13 14.08 -2.31
N PHE A 268 -4.13 13.47 -1.68
CA PHE A 268 -4.34 12.27 -0.87
C PHE A 268 -5.19 12.50 0.39
N GLU A 269 -5.11 13.68 1.01
CA GLU A 269 -5.89 13.99 2.22
C GLU A 269 -7.35 14.32 1.91
N VAL A 270 -7.60 15.00 0.80
CA VAL A 270 -8.95 15.48 0.44
C VAL A 270 -9.79 14.36 -0.14
N ASP A 271 -9.23 13.53 -1.04
CA ASP A 271 -10.01 12.50 -1.74
C ASP A 271 -10.24 11.24 -0.87
N LEU A 272 -9.34 10.89 0.05
CA LEU A 272 -9.61 9.83 1.05
C LEU A 272 -10.71 10.23 2.05
N LYS A 273 -10.90 11.53 2.30
CA LYS A 273 -12.01 12.05 3.10
C LYS A 273 -13.33 12.12 2.32
N LEU A 274 -13.29 12.37 1.00
CA LEU A 274 -14.49 12.45 0.15
C LEU A 274 -15.13 11.10 -0.11
N THR A 275 -14.37 10.01 -0.21
CA THR A 275 -14.92 8.66 -0.35
C THR A 275 -15.70 8.19 0.89
N ASN A 276 -15.49 8.81 2.05
CA ASN A 276 -16.24 8.55 3.27
C ASN A 276 -17.52 9.40 3.42
N LEU A 277 -17.66 10.50 2.64
CA LEU A 277 -18.84 11.39 2.72
C LEU A 277 -19.99 10.93 1.83
N ASP A 278 -19.72 10.28 0.70
CA ASP A 278 -20.76 9.78 -0.20
C ASP A 278 -21.47 8.50 0.32
N ALA A 279 -20.87 7.82 1.29
CA ALA A 279 -21.48 6.64 1.93
C ALA A 279 -22.49 7.01 3.04
N SER A 280 -22.62 8.28 3.43
CA SER A 280 -23.44 8.73 4.57
C SER A 280 -24.68 9.55 4.20
N SER A 281 -24.96 9.79 2.89
CA SER A 281 -26.03 10.71 2.49
C SER A 281 -27.34 10.08 2.00
N ASP A 282 -27.50 8.74 2.01
CA ASP A 282 -28.73 8.09 1.58
C ASP A 282 -29.31 7.14 2.65
N VAL A 283 -29.63 7.67 3.84
CA VAL A 283 -30.67 7.08 4.69
C VAL A 283 -31.52 8.23 5.24
N ASN A 284 -32.47 8.69 4.44
CA ASN A 284 -33.67 9.33 4.95
C ASN A 284 -34.57 8.22 5.48
N ASP A 285 -34.58 8.03 6.78
CA ASP A 285 -35.65 7.32 7.47
C ASP A 285 -36.88 8.23 7.53
N ASP A 286 -37.80 8.00 6.60
CA ASP A 286 -39.21 8.26 6.75
C ASP A 286 -39.88 6.96 7.24
N PHE A 287 -40.02 6.84 8.57
CA PHE A 287 -41.16 6.15 9.23
C PHE A 287 -41.23 6.53 10.71
#